data_8ff321c3e2fd3e7137744ce3459e9d95
#
_entry.id   8ff321c3e2fd3e7137744ce3459e9d95
#
_cell.length_a   1.000
_cell.length_b   1.000
_cell.length_c   1.000
_cell.angle_alpha   90.00
_cell.angle_beta   90.00
_cell.angle_gamma   90.00
#
_symmetry.space_group_name_H-M   'P 1'
#
loop_
_entity.id
_entity.type
_entity.pdbx_description
1 polymer ?
#
loop_
_entity_poly.entity_id
_entity_poly.type
_entity_poly.pdbx_seq_one_letter_code
_entity_poly.pdbx_strand_id
1 'polypeptide(L)'
;LTENDLECGFHFPLNIENKTKLYSGETRHSHIYNNCSGKHSGLLAMIKNLGFKTGGYINHNHPIHNHINDYIASQAEKKPQDFATDGCSLPTPYFNLLTLAGMYMKLITAEKQSILFKVFDAMTTFPQMVSGTKGFDTLFMKTFKGKAISKGGAEGMQALAMKTKNGECISLALKVADGSHRGNYVSCIKILKYLNIINKKEENSILSFVKADQHNLNKLKTGKLICNILD
;
A
#
# COMPACT_ATOMS: atom_id res chain seq x y z
N LEU A 1 16.26 -7.27 19.68
CA LEU A 1 15.40 -7.74 18.59
C LEU A 1 16.25 -8.40 17.53
N THR A 2 15.80 -9.53 17.04
CA THR A 2 16.39 -10.33 15.97
C THR A 2 15.32 -10.69 14.95
N GLU A 3 15.71 -11.30 13.82
CA GLU A 3 14.71 -11.78 12.85
C GLU A 3 13.78 -12.87 13.42
N ASN A 4 14.21 -13.60 14.45
CA ASN A 4 13.42 -14.63 15.12
C ASN A 4 12.25 -14.06 15.96
N ASP A 5 12.27 -12.76 16.25
CA ASP A 5 11.17 -12.07 16.92
C ASP A 5 10.02 -11.76 15.95
N LEU A 6 10.23 -11.90 14.63
CA LEU A 6 9.24 -11.63 13.62
C LEU A 6 8.22 -12.75 13.51
N GLU A 7 6.94 -12.44 13.64
CA GLU A 7 5.81 -13.38 13.51
C GLU A 7 4.98 -13.12 12.21
N CYS A 8 5.54 -12.42 11.21
CA CYS A 8 4.82 -12.07 10.00
C CYS A 8 4.67 -13.22 8.99
N GLY A 9 5.25 -14.37 9.27
CA GLY A 9 5.28 -15.48 8.33
C GLY A 9 6.26 -15.28 7.18
N PHE A 10 6.47 -16.32 6.40
CA PHE A 10 7.25 -16.29 5.17
C PHE A 10 6.32 -16.41 3.96
N HIS A 11 6.61 -15.70 2.90
CA HIS A 11 6.01 -15.93 1.58
C HIS A 11 7.08 -15.86 0.49
N PHE A 12 6.81 -16.52 -0.63
CA PHE A 12 7.69 -16.46 -1.79
C PHE A 12 7.77 -15.01 -2.32
N PRO A 13 8.97 -14.56 -2.72
CA PRO A 13 9.13 -13.24 -3.33
C PRO A 13 8.19 -13.07 -4.53
N LEU A 14 7.56 -11.91 -4.66
CA LEU A 14 6.71 -11.59 -5.80
C LEU A 14 7.54 -11.32 -7.08
N ASN A 15 8.77 -10.87 -6.91
CA ASN A 15 9.71 -10.62 -8.00
C ASN A 15 10.35 -11.93 -8.45
N ILE A 16 10.40 -12.17 -9.78
CA ILE A 16 10.92 -13.40 -10.37
C ILE A 16 12.42 -13.59 -10.09
N GLU A 17 13.20 -12.50 -10.13
CA GLU A 17 14.64 -12.53 -9.84
C GLU A 17 14.91 -13.01 -8.41
N ASN A 18 14.16 -12.51 -7.44
CA ASN A 18 14.28 -12.93 -6.05
C ASN A 18 13.78 -14.37 -5.84
N LYS A 19 12.77 -14.82 -6.60
CA LYS A 19 12.37 -16.23 -6.62
C LYS A 19 13.49 -17.13 -7.09
N THR A 20 14.18 -16.74 -8.17
CA THR A 20 15.31 -17.49 -8.71
C THR A 20 16.42 -17.63 -7.68
N LYS A 21 16.79 -16.54 -6.99
CA LYS A 21 17.79 -16.56 -5.91
C LYS A 21 17.40 -17.47 -4.75
N LEU A 22 16.13 -17.54 -4.42
CA LEU A 22 15.63 -18.45 -3.39
C LEU A 22 15.75 -19.93 -3.83
N TYR A 23 15.37 -20.23 -5.07
CA TYR A 23 15.45 -21.59 -5.60
C TYR A 23 16.88 -22.05 -5.85
N SER A 24 17.81 -21.15 -6.18
CA SER A 24 19.23 -21.45 -6.34
C SER A 24 19.96 -21.63 -4.99
N GLY A 25 19.30 -21.37 -3.87
CA GLY A 25 19.91 -21.43 -2.54
C GLY A 25 20.77 -20.21 -2.18
N GLU A 26 20.78 -19.17 -3.02
CA GLU A 26 21.48 -17.91 -2.71
C GLU A 26 20.85 -17.14 -1.57
N THR A 27 19.57 -17.40 -1.27
CA THR A 27 18.85 -16.84 -0.14
C THR A 27 18.08 -17.94 0.60
N ARG A 28 17.82 -17.73 1.89
CA ARG A 28 17.08 -18.67 2.74
C ARG A 28 15.64 -18.21 2.94
N HIS A 29 14.77 -19.16 3.35
CA HIS A 29 13.46 -18.81 3.89
C HIS A 29 13.62 -18.06 5.22
N SER A 30 13.04 -16.87 5.32
CA SER A 30 13.08 -16.06 6.54
C SER A 30 11.92 -15.08 6.56
N HIS A 31 11.39 -14.80 7.75
CA HIS A 31 10.37 -13.79 8.01
C HIS A 31 10.81 -12.39 7.57
N ILE A 32 12.11 -12.11 7.54
CA ILE A 32 12.66 -10.81 7.12
C ILE A 32 12.32 -10.48 5.66
N TYR A 33 12.10 -11.50 4.82
CA TYR A 33 11.71 -11.32 3.42
C TYR A 33 10.22 -11.16 3.20
N ASN A 34 9.41 -11.20 4.28
CA ASN A 34 8.01 -10.83 4.19
C ASN A 34 7.89 -9.34 3.86
N ASN A 35 6.98 -8.98 2.95
CA ASN A 35 6.74 -7.57 2.58
C ASN A 35 6.27 -6.69 3.75
N CYS A 36 5.78 -7.30 4.84
CA CYS A 36 5.39 -6.61 6.07
C CYS A 36 6.48 -6.60 7.15
N SER A 37 7.67 -7.19 6.93
CA SER A 37 8.71 -7.31 7.95
C SER A 37 9.13 -5.97 8.55
N GLY A 38 9.20 -4.92 7.74
CA GLY A 38 9.48 -3.55 8.21
C GLY A 38 8.40 -3.01 9.17
N LYS A 39 7.12 -3.27 8.87
CA LYS A 39 6.00 -2.94 9.77
C LYS A 39 6.12 -3.68 11.10
N HIS A 40 6.40 -4.99 11.05
CA HIS A 40 6.61 -5.81 12.24
C HIS A 40 7.81 -5.37 13.06
N SER A 41 8.92 -5.04 12.42
CA SER A 41 10.13 -4.54 13.10
C SER A 41 9.86 -3.22 13.83
N GLY A 42 9.16 -2.29 13.19
CA GLY A 42 8.77 -1.03 13.82
C GLY A 42 7.81 -1.24 15.00
N LEU A 43 6.87 -2.17 14.86
CA LEU A 43 5.95 -2.53 15.91
C LEU A 43 6.67 -3.17 17.11
N LEU A 44 7.57 -4.10 16.87
CA LEU A 44 8.38 -4.71 17.92
C LEU A 44 9.29 -3.70 18.65
N ALA A 45 9.85 -2.73 17.92
CA ALA A 45 10.60 -1.64 18.51
C ALA A 45 9.73 -0.79 19.45
N MET A 46 8.49 -0.47 19.04
CA MET A 46 7.52 0.25 19.85
C MET A 46 7.12 -0.57 21.09
N ILE A 47 6.81 -1.85 20.93
CA ILE A 47 6.47 -2.78 22.02
C ILE A 47 7.57 -2.77 23.09
N LYS A 48 8.82 -2.90 22.66
CA LYS A 48 9.98 -2.89 23.56
C LYS A 48 10.15 -1.56 24.26
N ASN A 49 9.96 -0.45 23.55
CA ASN A 49 10.05 0.90 24.14
C ASN A 49 8.95 1.15 25.18
N LEU A 50 7.77 0.56 25.01
CA LEU A 50 6.66 0.65 25.97
C LEU A 50 6.77 -0.37 27.13
N GLY A 51 7.77 -1.22 27.14
CA GLY A 51 7.99 -2.22 28.18
C GLY A 51 7.05 -3.43 28.11
N PHE A 52 6.39 -3.66 26.97
CA PHE A 52 5.54 -4.83 26.76
C PHE A 52 6.36 -6.06 26.36
N LYS A 53 5.78 -7.25 26.56
CA LYS A 53 6.37 -8.51 26.06
C LYS A 53 6.30 -8.56 24.54
N THR A 54 7.36 -9.00 23.87
CA THR A 54 7.42 -9.08 22.41
C THR A 54 6.70 -10.31 21.84
N GLY A 55 6.58 -11.41 22.58
CA GLY A 55 5.93 -12.62 22.10
C GLY A 55 4.42 -12.48 21.96
N GLY A 56 3.83 -13.03 20.88
CA GLY A 56 2.40 -13.02 20.64
C GLY A 56 1.83 -11.65 20.27
N TYR A 57 2.64 -10.73 19.82
CA TYR A 57 2.20 -9.37 19.45
C TYR A 57 1.25 -9.34 18.25
N ILE A 58 1.13 -10.44 17.54
CA ILE A 58 0.16 -10.61 16.45
C ILE A 58 -1.28 -10.85 16.96
N ASN A 59 -1.44 -11.21 18.23
CA ASN A 59 -2.76 -11.46 18.81
C ASN A 59 -3.52 -10.15 19.04
N HIS A 60 -4.82 -10.13 18.73
CA HIS A 60 -5.70 -8.97 18.93
C HIS A 60 -5.68 -8.40 20.35
N ASN A 61 -5.49 -9.27 21.36
CA ASN A 61 -5.50 -8.89 22.77
C ASN A 61 -4.15 -8.35 23.28
N HIS A 62 -3.13 -8.26 22.41
CA HIS A 62 -1.85 -7.69 22.83
C HIS A 62 -1.99 -6.18 23.07
N PRO A 63 -1.46 -5.64 24.19
CA PRO A 63 -1.67 -4.23 24.58
C PRO A 63 -1.29 -3.21 23.51
N ILE A 64 -0.33 -3.53 22.65
CA ILE A 64 0.12 -2.64 21.57
C ILE A 64 -1.02 -2.25 20.61
N HIS A 65 -2.00 -3.15 20.40
CA HIS A 65 -3.08 -2.87 19.46
C HIS A 65 -4.05 -1.80 19.97
N ASN A 66 -4.16 -1.58 21.29
CA ASN A 66 -4.93 -0.46 21.82
C ASN A 66 -4.30 0.87 21.37
N HIS A 67 -2.98 1.02 21.53
CA HIS A 67 -2.28 2.24 21.09
C HIS A 67 -2.42 2.50 19.59
N ILE A 68 -2.30 1.43 18.78
CA ILE A 68 -2.42 1.54 17.32
C ILE A 68 -3.85 1.92 16.93
N ASN A 69 -4.83 1.24 17.52
CA ASN A 69 -6.25 1.44 17.20
C ASN A 69 -6.71 2.84 17.63
N ASP A 70 -6.28 3.33 18.79
CA ASP A 70 -6.58 4.69 19.26
C ASP A 70 -5.98 5.73 18.30
N TYR A 71 -4.74 5.55 17.87
CA TYR A 71 -4.12 6.43 16.91
C TYR A 71 -4.83 6.40 15.54
N ILE A 72 -5.12 5.21 15.01
CA ILE A 72 -5.85 5.07 13.74
C ILE A 72 -7.23 5.70 13.86
N ALA A 73 -7.96 5.44 14.96
CA ALA A 73 -9.30 6.02 15.20
C ALA A 73 -9.24 7.56 15.25
N SER A 74 -8.20 8.14 15.83
CA SER A 74 -7.99 9.59 15.85
C SER A 74 -7.74 10.16 14.44
N GLN A 75 -7.01 9.44 13.60
CA GLN A 75 -6.80 9.85 12.20
C GLN A 75 -8.05 9.66 11.33
N ALA A 76 -8.80 8.58 11.56
CA ALA A 76 -10.06 8.29 10.88
C ALA A 76 -11.25 9.13 11.38
N GLU A 77 -11.10 9.81 12.52
CA GLU A 77 -12.17 10.52 13.26
C GLU A 77 -13.36 9.63 13.60
N LYS A 78 -13.10 8.34 13.67
CA LYS A 78 -14.07 7.32 14.11
C LYS A 78 -13.39 5.99 14.42
N LYS A 79 -14.05 5.18 15.22
CA LYS A 79 -13.59 3.80 15.50
C LYS A 79 -13.74 2.91 14.27
N PRO A 80 -12.87 1.90 14.12
CA PRO A 80 -13.07 0.84 13.13
C PRO A 80 -14.43 0.16 13.31
N GLN A 81 -15.03 -0.27 12.20
CA GLN A 81 -16.30 -1.01 12.23
C GLN A 81 -16.10 -2.45 12.71
N ASP A 82 -14.94 -3.03 12.37
CA ASP A 82 -14.58 -4.40 12.72
C ASP A 82 -13.07 -4.59 12.48
N PHE A 83 -12.56 -5.80 12.74
CA PHE A 83 -11.18 -6.18 12.50
C PHE A 83 -11.12 -7.50 11.75
N ALA A 84 -10.17 -7.59 10.83
CA ALA A 84 -9.76 -8.84 10.19
C ALA A 84 -8.33 -9.18 10.59
N THR A 85 -7.88 -10.38 10.26
CA THR A 85 -6.46 -10.76 10.35
C THR A 85 -5.82 -10.61 8.98
N ASP A 86 -4.78 -9.79 8.89
CA ASP A 86 -4.00 -9.59 7.66
C ASP A 86 -3.20 -10.85 7.30
N GLY A 87 -2.78 -10.98 6.05
CA GLY A 87 -1.90 -12.07 5.60
C GLY A 87 -0.56 -12.14 6.33
N CYS A 88 -0.14 -11.07 7.00
CA CYS A 88 1.01 -11.05 7.90
C CYS A 88 0.66 -11.31 9.37
N SER A 89 -0.54 -11.78 9.67
CA SER A 89 -1.07 -12.11 10.99
C SER A 89 -1.45 -10.94 11.90
N LEU A 90 -1.21 -9.69 11.52
CA LEU A 90 -1.62 -8.54 12.34
C LEU A 90 -3.12 -8.25 12.22
N PRO A 91 -3.76 -7.76 13.30
CA PRO A 91 -5.08 -7.19 13.23
C PRO A 91 -5.16 -6.04 12.25
N THR A 92 -6.14 -6.06 11.36
CA THR A 92 -6.37 -5.03 10.35
C THR A 92 -7.73 -4.39 10.58
N PRO A 93 -7.80 -3.08 10.87
CA PRO A 93 -9.05 -2.39 11.11
C PRO A 93 -9.85 -2.20 9.81
N TYR A 94 -11.17 -2.38 9.90
CA TYR A 94 -12.10 -2.18 8.80
C TYR A 94 -12.70 -0.77 8.84
N PHE A 95 -12.57 -0.07 7.71
CA PHE A 95 -13.19 1.23 7.44
C PHE A 95 -13.83 1.23 6.06
N ASN A 96 -14.80 2.11 5.83
CA ASN A 96 -15.30 2.35 4.49
C ASN A 96 -14.27 3.13 3.62
N LEU A 97 -14.46 3.09 2.30
CA LEU A 97 -13.53 3.71 1.35
C LEU A 97 -13.38 5.22 1.53
N LEU A 98 -14.46 5.92 1.89
CA LEU A 98 -14.41 7.36 2.12
C LEU A 98 -13.49 7.72 3.30
N THR A 99 -13.58 6.96 4.39
CA THR A 99 -12.68 7.15 5.55
C THR A 99 -11.23 6.87 5.18
N LEU A 100 -10.97 5.82 4.42
CA LEU A 100 -9.61 5.51 3.96
C LEU A 100 -9.07 6.64 3.06
N ALA A 101 -9.86 7.14 2.12
CA ALA A 101 -9.48 8.30 1.31
C ALA A 101 -9.22 9.53 2.19
N GLY A 102 -10.04 9.80 3.21
CA GLY A 102 -9.85 10.88 4.16
C GLY A 102 -8.53 10.80 4.93
N MET A 103 -8.12 9.61 5.35
CA MET A 103 -6.80 9.41 6.00
C MET A 103 -5.64 9.71 5.04
N TYR A 104 -5.76 9.36 3.75
CA TYR A 104 -4.78 9.73 2.73
C TYR A 104 -4.79 11.23 2.43
N MET A 105 -5.96 11.89 2.50
CA MET A 105 -6.03 13.35 2.42
C MET A 105 -5.24 14.00 3.55
N LYS A 106 -5.33 13.50 4.79
CA LYS A 106 -4.53 14.00 5.92
C LYS A 106 -3.03 13.87 5.70
N LEU A 107 -2.58 12.80 5.03
CA LEU A 107 -1.15 12.63 4.70
C LEU A 107 -0.66 13.69 3.70
N ILE A 108 -1.42 13.96 2.63
CA ILE A 108 -0.99 14.90 1.58
C ILE A 108 -1.10 16.36 2.03
N THR A 109 -1.98 16.67 2.98
CA THR A 109 -2.18 18.01 3.55
C THR A 109 -1.44 18.22 4.88
N ALA A 110 -0.64 17.25 5.30
CA ALA A 110 0.03 17.28 6.60
C ALA A 110 0.99 18.46 6.75
N GLU A 111 1.00 19.07 7.92
CA GLU A 111 1.93 20.13 8.28
C GLU A 111 3.37 19.60 8.36
N LYS A 112 4.33 20.37 7.86
CA LYS A 112 5.74 19.97 7.68
C LYS A 112 6.42 19.38 8.92
N GLN A 113 5.99 19.76 10.13
CA GLN A 113 6.59 19.25 11.38
C GLN A 113 5.85 18.05 11.97
N SER A 114 4.71 17.68 11.41
CA SER A 114 3.88 16.58 11.90
C SER A 114 4.49 15.21 11.60
N ILE A 115 4.06 14.19 12.36
CA ILE A 115 4.42 12.78 12.09
C ILE A 115 3.86 12.33 10.75
N LEU A 116 2.65 12.77 10.37
CA LEU A 116 2.05 12.44 9.08
C LEU A 116 2.91 12.97 7.92
N PHE A 117 3.46 14.19 8.05
CA PHE A 117 4.37 14.72 7.05
C PHE A 117 5.66 13.90 6.94
N LYS A 118 6.23 13.44 8.06
CA LYS A 118 7.41 12.57 8.03
C LYS A 118 7.14 11.26 7.27
N VAL A 119 5.93 10.70 7.42
CA VAL A 119 5.50 9.51 6.65
C VAL A 119 5.36 9.85 5.17
N PHE A 120 4.68 10.95 4.84
CA PHE A 120 4.55 11.45 3.48
C PHE A 120 5.91 11.67 2.81
N ASP A 121 6.81 12.36 3.49
CA ASP A 121 8.16 12.67 3.01
C ASP A 121 8.98 11.39 2.79
N ALA A 122 8.97 10.45 3.73
CA ALA A 122 9.65 9.16 3.59
C ALA A 122 9.13 8.36 2.39
N MET A 123 7.81 8.29 2.18
CA MET A 123 7.19 7.58 1.06
C MET A 123 7.57 8.20 -0.28
N THR A 124 7.57 9.52 -0.37
CA THR A 124 7.85 10.25 -1.63
C THR A 124 9.32 10.35 -1.96
N THR A 125 10.19 10.37 -0.94
CA THR A 125 11.66 10.37 -1.11
C THR A 125 12.18 8.99 -1.48
N PHE A 126 11.62 7.93 -0.87
CA PHE A 126 12.05 6.55 -1.07
C PHE A 126 10.93 5.65 -1.59
N PRO A 127 10.27 5.97 -2.70
CA PRO A 127 9.09 5.24 -3.18
C PRO A 127 9.36 3.76 -3.47
N GLN A 128 10.61 3.39 -3.82
CA GLN A 128 11.01 2.00 -4.01
C GLN A 128 10.93 1.16 -2.73
N MET A 129 10.98 1.78 -1.55
CA MET A 129 10.78 1.09 -0.28
C MET A 129 9.29 0.80 -0.01
N VAL A 130 8.38 1.47 -0.72
CA VAL A 130 6.93 1.28 -0.59
C VAL A 130 6.44 0.10 -1.43
N SER A 131 6.91 -0.04 -2.67
CA SER A 131 6.37 -1.02 -3.64
C SER A 131 7.45 -1.65 -4.54
N GLY A 132 8.70 -1.72 -4.08
CA GLY A 132 9.82 -2.22 -4.86
C GLY A 132 10.17 -1.32 -6.05
N THR A 133 11.19 -1.68 -6.81
CA THR A 133 11.72 -0.83 -7.90
C THR A 133 10.77 -0.67 -9.08
N LYS A 134 9.90 -1.64 -9.31
CA LYS A 134 9.00 -1.73 -10.47
C LYS A 134 7.52 -1.71 -10.10
N GLY A 135 7.16 -1.44 -8.83
CA GLY A 135 5.78 -1.41 -8.37
C GLY A 135 4.99 -0.20 -8.86
N PHE A 136 3.67 -0.34 -8.95
CA PHE A 136 2.78 0.75 -9.38
C PHE A 136 2.95 2.00 -8.49
N ASP A 137 2.91 1.82 -7.17
CA ASP A 137 3.02 2.93 -6.22
C ASP A 137 4.35 3.68 -6.38
N THR A 138 5.45 2.92 -6.59
CA THR A 138 6.77 3.50 -6.85
C THR A 138 6.77 4.36 -8.10
N LEU A 139 6.22 3.83 -9.19
CA LEU A 139 6.19 4.54 -10.46
C LEU A 139 5.26 5.76 -10.41
N PHE A 140 4.11 5.60 -9.75
CA PHE A 140 3.17 6.69 -9.51
C PHE A 140 3.82 7.84 -8.73
N MET A 141 4.40 7.57 -7.58
CA MET A 141 5.07 8.58 -6.77
C MET A 141 6.25 9.24 -7.49
N LYS A 142 7.05 8.47 -8.26
CA LYS A 142 8.13 9.03 -9.09
C LYS A 142 7.62 9.95 -10.20
N THR A 143 6.48 9.62 -10.81
CA THR A 143 5.88 10.45 -11.87
C THR A 143 5.47 11.81 -11.33
N PHE A 144 4.92 11.87 -10.13
CA PHE A 144 4.39 13.10 -9.53
C PHE A 144 5.36 13.80 -8.55
N LYS A 145 6.56 13.28 -8.35
CA LYS A 145 7.71 13.90 -7.66
C LYS A 145 7.34 14.73 -6.40
N GLY A 146 7.01 14.05 -5.31
CA GLY A 146 6.67 14.69 -4.04
C GLY A 146 5.30 15.38 -3.99
N LYS A 147 4.47 15.22 -5.03
CA LYS A 147 3.10 15.76 -5.09
C LYS A 147 2.03 14.69 -4.93
N ALA A 148 2.42 13.43 -4.78
CA ALA A 148 1.46 12.33 -4.66
C ALA A 148 2.02 11.21 -3.82
N ILE A 149 1.12 10.52 -3.13
CA ILE A 149 1.37 9.25 -2.45
C ILE A 149 0.41 8.19 -3.00
N SER A 150 0.86 6.96 -2.99
CA SER A 150 0.08 5.81 -3.41
C SER A 150 0.49 4.59 -2.63
N LYS A 151 -0.46 3.75 -2.25
CA LYS A 151 -0.21 2.46 -1.62
C LYS A 151 -1.28 1.44 -1.98
N GLY A 152 -0.85 0.38 -2.61
CA GLY A 152 -1.66 -0.81 -2.80
C GLY A 152 -1.80 -1.63 -1.51
N GLY A 153 -2.96 -2.19 -1.30
CA GLY A 153 -3.27 -3.16 -0.24
C GLY A 153 -3.53 -4.54 -0.82
N ALA A 154 -3.65 -5.54 0.05
CA ALA A 154 -4.11 -6.86 -0.35
C ALA A 154 -5.53 -6.81 -0.93
N GLU A 155 -5.94 -7.89 -1.61
CA GLU A 155 -7.32 -8.06 -2.10
C GLU A 155 -7.80 -6.92 -3.03
N GLY A 156 -6.92 -6.41 -3.89
CA GLY A 156 -7.29 -5.37 -4.87
C GLY A 156 -7.61 -4.00 -4.27
N MET A 157 -7.07 -3.68 -3.09
CA MET A 157 -7.14 -2.35 -2.50
C MET A 157 -6.13 -1.41 -3.13
N GLN A 158 -6.54 -0.15 -3.34
CA GLN A 158 -5.65 0.95 -3.69
C GLN A 158 -6.11 2.23 -3.00
N ALA A 159 -5.17 2.93 -2.39
CA ALA A 159 -5.40 4.29 -1.92
C ALA A 159 -4.30 5.21 -2.42
N LEU A 160 -4.66 6.43 -2.78
CA LEU A 160 -3.73 7.46 -3.20
C LEU A 160 -4.24 8.85 -2.79
N ALA A 161 -3.32 9.79 -2.70
CA ALA A 161 -3.65 11.21 -2.64
C ALA A 161 -2.62 11.99 -3.44
N MET A 162 -3.05 13.10 -4.03
CA MET A 162 -2.17 13.92 -4.83
C MET A 162 -2.58 15.40 -4.83
N LYS A 163 -1.58 16.24 -5.06
CA LYS A 163 -1.76 17.65 -5.30
C LYS A 163 -1.89 17.91 -6.79
N THR A 164 -3.01 18.49 -7.20
CA THR A 164 -3.30 18.82 -8.59
C THR A 164 -2.43 20.00 -9.06
N LYS A 165 -2.47 20.28 -10.36
CA LYS A 165 -1.76 21.44 -10.92
C LYS A 165 -2.29 22.77 -10.40
N ASN A 166 -3.56 22.83 -10.04
CA ASN A 166 -4.21 24.01 -9.49
C ASN A 166 -3.95 24.19 -7.99
N GLY A 167 -3.17 23.29 -7.38
CA GLY A 167 -2.83 23.34 -5.95
C GLY A 167 -3.86 22.68 -5.05
N GLU A 168 -4.98 22.17 -5.57
CA GLU A 168 -5.98 21.40 -4.83
C GLU A 168 -5.43 20.03 -4.47
N CYS A 169 -5.86 19.49 -3.34
CA CYS A 169 -5.56 18.13 -2.95
C CYS A 169 -6.76 17.23 -3.18
N ILE A 170 -6.49 16.07 -3.75
CA ILE A 170 -7.49 15.02 -3.92
C ILE A 170 -7.00 13.73 -3.31
N SER A 171 -7.92 12.89 -2.89
CA SER A 171 -7.65 11.52 -2.46
C SER A 171 -8.64 10.54 -3.08
N LEU A 172 -8.18 9.33 -3.29
CA LEU A 172 -8.95 8.24 -3.87
C LEU A 172 -8.69 6.96 -3.09
N ALA A 173 -9.74 6.22 -2.78
CA ALA A 173 -9.64 4.84 -2.33
C ALA A 173 -10.58 3.98 -3.18
N LEU A 174 -10.10 2.81 -3.59
CA LEU A 174 -10.90 1.85 -4.34
C LEU A 174 -10.63 0.42 -3.87
N LYS A 175 -11.63 -0.41 -4.04
CA LYS A 175 -11.60 -1.85 -3.76
C LYS A 175 -12.16 -2.60 -4.96
N VAL A 176 -11.38 -3.54 -5.48
CA VAL A 176 -11.85 -4.45 -6.53
C VAL A 176 -12.62 -5.60 -5.87
N ALA A 177 -13.83 -5.86 -6.31
CA ALA A 177 -14.73 -6.82 -5.66
C ALA A 177 -14.19 -8.26 -5.69
N ASP A 178 -13.51 -8.66 -6.76
CA ASP A 178 -12.89 -9.99 -6.91
C ASP A 178 -11.50 -10.09 -6.23
N GLY A 179 -11.02 -9.02 -5.59
CA GLY A 179 -9.71 -8.99 -4.94
C GLY A 179 -8.51 -8.89 -5.90
N SER A 180 -8.72 -8.88 -7.20
CA SER A 180 -7.65 -8.89 -8.19
C SER A 180 -7.00 -7.53 -8.40
N HIS A 181 -5.67 -7.47 -8.31
CA HIS A 181 -4.92 -6.23 -8.61
C HIS A 181 -4.99 -5.79 -10.08
N ARG A 182 -5.38 -6.67 -11.01
CA ARG A 182 -5.47 -6.32 -12.45
C ARG A 182 -6.45 -5.19 -12.72
N GLY A 183 -7.51 -5.06 -11.91
CA GLY A 183 -8.54 -4.04 -12.06
C GLY A 183 -8.17 -2.70 -11.42
N ASN A 184 -7.45 -2.69 -10.28
CA ASN A 184 -7.27 -1.48 -9.49
C ASN A 184 -6.41 -0.41 -10.20
N TYR A 185 -5.31 -0.78 -10.84
CA TYR A 185 -4.44 0.19 -11.52
C TYR A 185 -5.12 0.82 -12.74
N VAL A 186 -5.83 0.01 -13.53
CA VAL A 186 -6.60 0.49 -14.69
C VAL A 186 -7.66 1.48 -14.22
N SER A 187 -8.39 1.13 -13.16
CA SER A 187 -9.44 1.99 -12.61
C SER A 187 -8.90 3.29 -12.03
N CYS A 188 -7.81 3.24 -11.26
CA CYS A 188 -7.14 4.44 -10.75
C CYS A 188 -6.82 5.42 -11.87
N ILE A 189 -6.13 4.95 -12.90
CA ILE A 189 -5.71 5.82 -14.01
C ILE A 189 -6.92 6.36 -14.77
N LYS A 190 -7.92 5.53 -15.00
CA LYS A 190 -9.14 5.95 -15.70
C LYS A 190 -9.89 7.03 -14.92
N ILE A 191 -10.02 6.89 -13.60
CA ILE A 191 -10.64 7.90 -12.73
C ILE A 191 -9.85 9.22 -12.78
N LEU A 192 -8.53 9.17 -12.63
CA LEU A 192 -7.70 10.37 -12.68
C LEU A 192 -7.76 11.09 -14.04
N LYS A 193 -7.92 10.33 -15.13
CA LYS A 193 -8.17 10.89 -16.47
C LYS A 193 -9.56 11.52 -16.59
N TYR A 194 -10.58 10.82 -16.16
CA TYR A 194 -11.96 11.28 -16.18
C TYR A 194 -12.10 12.62 -15.43
N LEU A 195 -11.43 12.74 -14.30
CA LEU A 195 -11.38 13.97 -13.52
C LEU A 195 -10.40 15.03 -14.08
N ASN A 196 -9.77 14.80 -15.22
CA ASN A 196 -8.79 15.71 -15.85
C ASN A 196 -7.57 16.06 -14.94
N ILE A 197 -7.22 15.20 -14.02
CA ILE A 197 -6.15 15.43 -13.04
C ILE A 197 -4.77 15.13 -13.63
N ILE A 198 -4.68 14.12 -14.49
CA ILE A 198 -3.44 13.70 -15.14
C ILE A 198 -3.47 13.99 -16.64
N ASN A 199 -2.33 14.44 -17.17
CA ASN A 199 -2.16 14.64 -18.61
C ASN A 199 -1.66 13.38 -19.32
N LYS A 200 -1.61 13.43 -20.66
CA LYS A 200 -1.17 12.31 -21.48
C LYS A 200 0.28 11.85 -21.22
N LYS A 201 1.19 12.76 -20.88
CA LYS A 201 2.57 12.43 -20.56
C LYS A 201 2.65 11.68 -19.22
N GLU A 202 1.94 12.15 -18.21
CA GLU A 202 1.84 11.51 -16.89
C GLU A 202 1.19 10.12 -17.01
N GLU A 203 0.09 10.01 -17.77
CA GLU A 203 -0.53 8.74 -18.12
C GLU A 203 0.48 7.77 -18.75
N ASN A 204 1.19 8.21 -19.79
CA ASN A 204 2.17 7.37 -20.48
C ASN A 204 3.28 6.88 -19.55
N SER A 205 3.69 7.68 -18.57
CA SER A 205 4.72 7.31 -17.58
C SER A 205 4.29 6.16 -16.66
N ILE A 206 2.98 5.97 -16.45
CA ILE A 206 2.41 4.92 -15.60
C ILE A 206 1.69 3.81 -16.39
N LEU A 207 1.56 3.97 -17.73
CA LEU A 207 0.90 2.99 -18.60
C LEU A 207 1.60 1.64 -18.67
N SER A 208 2.90 1.57 -18.40
CA SER A 208 3.64 0.29 -18.37
C SER A 208 3.04 -0.70 -17.37
N PHE A 209 2.27 -0.21 -16.39
CA PHE A 209 1.53 -0.99 -15.41
C PHE A 209 0.12 -1.35 -15.85
N VAL A 210 -0.45 -0.59 -16.77
CA VAL A 210 -1.82 -0.75 -17.24
C VAL A 210 -1.82 -1.56 -18.51
N LYS A 211 -1.47 -2.84 -18.42
CA LYS A 211 -1.70 -3.77 -19.53
C LYS A 211 -3.20 -4.04 -19.64
N ALA A 212 -3.90 -3.16 -20.36
CA ALA A 212 -5.32 -3.35 -20.63
C ALA A 212 -5.58 -4.63 -21.43
N ASP A 213 -4.70 -4.97 -22.37
CA ASP A 213 -4.79 -6.19 -23.16
C ASP A 213 -4.36 -7.42 -22.35
N GLN A 214 -5.20 -8.43 -22.34
CA GLN A 214 -4.92 -9.70 -21.68
C GLN A 214 -4.41 -10.70 -22.73
N HIS A 215 -3.42 -11.49 -22.36
CA HIS A 215 -2.80 -12.47 -23.25
C HIS A 215 -2.69 -13.81 -22.52
N ASN A 216 -2.83 -14.91 -23.28
CA ASN A 216 -2.55 -16.24 -22.78
C ASN A 216 -1.03 -16.55 -22.79
N LEU A 217 -0.65 -17.77 -22.39
CA LEU A 217 0.75 -18.20 -22.36
C LEU A 217 1.43 -18.17 -23.73
N ASN A 218 0.66 -18.39 -24.80
CA ASN A 218 1.14 -18.27 -26.19
C ASN A 218 1.16 -16.83 -26.71
N LYS A 219 0.98 -15.83 -25.81
CA LYS A 219 0.95 -14.40 -26.12
C LYS A 219 -0.19 -13.98 -27.09
N LEU A 220 -1.19 -14.83 -27.28
CA LEU A 220 -2.39 -14.48 -28.03
C LEU A 220 -3.27 -13.59 -27.16
N LYS A 221 -3.78 -12.51 -27.75
CA LYS A 221 -4.72 -11.61 -27.08
C LYS A 221 -6.03 -12.35 -26.82
N THR A 222 -6.40 -12.47 -25.54
CA THR A 222 -7.62 -13.17 -25.11
C THR A 222 -8.72 -12.22 -24.64
N GLY A 223 -8.39 -10.95 -24.42
CA GLY A 223 -9.34 -9.96 -23.95
C GLY A 223 -8.71 -8.61 -23.67
N LYS A 224 -9.51 -7.72 -23.11
CA LYS A 224 -9.09 -6.38 -22.69
C LYS A 224 -9.79 -5.99 -21.38
N LEU A 225 -9.05 -5.38 -20.46
CA LEU A 225 -9.64 -4.72 -19.30
C LEU A 225 -10.25 -3.39 -19.75
N ILE A 226 -11.51 -3.19 -19.42
CA ILE A 226 -12.24 -1.95 -19.70
C ILE A 226 -12.73 -1.40 -18.36
N CYS A 227 -12.52 -0.12 -18.12
CA CYS A 227 -13.11 0.60 -17.01
C CYS A 227 -14.11 1.62 -17.57
N ASN A 228 -15.37 1.39 -17.29
CA ASN A 228 -16.45 2.34 -17.57
C ASN A 228 -16.74 3.10 -16.26
N ILE A 229 -16.74 4.41 -16.33
CA ILE A 229 -17.19 5.26 -15.25
C ILE A 229 -18.62 5.64 -15.63
N LEU A 230 -19.56 5.28 -14.77
CA LEU A 230 -20.96 5.68 -14.93
C LEU A 230 -21.07 7.16 -14.56
N ASP A 231 -21.71 7.93 -15.39
CA ASP A 231 -22.01 9.35 -15.17
C ASP A 231 -23.12 9.51 -14.13
#